data_f274b244bf110e006cfe78f311edbc5d
#
_entry.id   f274b244bf110e006cfe78f311edbc5d
#
_cell.length_a   1.000
_cell.length_b   1.000
_cell.length_c   1.000
_cell.angle_alpha   90.00
_cell.angle_beta   90.00
_cell.angle_gamma   90.00
#
_symmetry.space_group_name_H-M   'P 1'
#
loop_
_entity.id
_entity.type
_entity.pdbx_description
1 polymer ?
#
loop_
_entity_poly.entity_id
_entity_poly.type
_entity_poly.pdbx_seq_one_letter_code
_entity_poly.pdbx_strand_id
1 'polypeptide(L)'
;MPRSVNHVASRAKRKRILKLTKGYYGARKNVWTVAKNTWEKGLTYAYRDRKNKKRTFRALWIQRINAAARQEGLSYSVLMGLLHKAGIEINRKVLADLAVNNPQAFTAIVNKVK
;
A
#
# COMPACT_ATOMS: atom_id res chain seq x y z
N MET A 1 -4.18 25.17 48.94
CA MET A 1 -4.16 24.08 47.94
C MET A 1 -4.12 24.70 46.56
N PRO A 2 -3.18 24.33 45.70
CA PRO A 2 -3.19 24.80 44.32
C PRO A 2 -4.46 24.24 43.61
N ARG A 3 -5.22 25.13 42.99
CA ARG A 3 -6.37 24.74 42.19
C ARG A 3 -5.89 24.33 40.80
N SER A 4 -6.38 23.19 40.32
CA SER A 4 -6.14 22.78 38.94
C SER A 4 -6.94 23.70 38.00
N VAL A 5 -6.25 24.37 37.10
CA VAL A 5 -6.84 25.24 36.05
C VAL A 5 -6.79 24.55 34.68
N ASN A 6 -7.52 25.08 33.71
CA ASN A 6 -7.56 24.58 32.31
C ASN A 6 -8.20 23.19 32.11
N HIS A 7 -9.13 22.79 32.96
CA HIS A 7 -9.86 21.53 32.80
C HIS A 7 -10.60 21.43 31.47
N VAL A 8 -11.19 22.51 31.00
CA VAL A 8 -11.99 22.52 29.74
C VAL A 8 -11.12 22.18 28.55
N ALA A 9 -9.97 22.84 28.39
CA ALA A 9 -9.03 22.61 27.30
C ALA A 9 -8.43 21.19 27.34
N SER A 10 -7.98 20.75 28.52
CA SER A 10 -7.44 19.42 28.75
C SER A 10 -8.47 18.31 28.42
N ARG A 11 -9.71 18.49 28.88
CA ARG A 11 -10.81 17.55 28.61
C ARG A 11 -11.20 17.51 27.13
N ALA A 12 -11.24 18.66 26.46
CA ALA A 12 -11.47 18.74 25.02
C ALA A 12 -10.40 17.99 24.22
N LYS A 13 -9.13 18.18 24.56
CA LYS A 13 -8.01 17.45 23.95
C LYS A 13 -8.15 15.94 24.12
N ARG A 14 -8.48 15.45 25.31
CA ARG A 14 -8.69 14.01 25.57
C ARG A 14 -9.85 13.47 24.76
N LYS A 15 -11.01 14.14 24.77
CA LYS A 15 -12.19 13.74 24.00
C LYS A 15 -11.92 13.63 22.51
N ARG A 16 -11.14 14.57 21.94
CA ARG A 16 -10.76 14.55 20.52
C ARG A 16 -10.00 13.28 20.16
N ILE A 17 -8.99 12.91 20.96
CA ILE A 17 -8.19 11.69 20.71
C ILE A 17 -9.02 10.43 20.96
N LEU A 18 -9.81 10.37 22.03
CA LEU A 18 -10.68 9.23 22.31
C LEU A 18 -11.76 9.02 21.23
N LYS A 19 -12.17 10.07 20.53
CA LYS A 19 -13.05 9.94 19.36
C LYS A 19 -12.36 9.20 18.20
N LEU A 20 -11.04 9.39 18.02
CA LEU A 20 -10.25 8.74 16.98
C LEU A 20 -9.92 7.27 17.31
N THR A 21 -9.97 6.89 18.59
CA THR A 21 -9.71 5.51 19.03
C THR A 21 -10.98 4.66 19.19
N LYS A 22 -12.15 5.18 18.83
CA LYS A 22 -13.38 4.40 18.84
C LYS A 22 -13.23 3.14 17.99
N GLY A 23 -13.68 2.01 18.51
CA GLY A 23 -13.57 0.71 17.85
C GLY A 23 -12.27 -0.03 18.11
N TYR A 24 -11.31 0.55 18.83
CA TYR A 24 -10.08 -0.13 19.21
C TYR A 24 -10.38 -1.23 20.26
N TYR A 25 -9.54 -2.26 20.26
CA TYR A 25 -9.71 -3.42 21.14
C TYR A 25 -9.52 -3.07 22.62
N GLY A 26 -10.41 -3.57 23.47
CA GLY A 26 -10.32 -3.47 24.92
C GLY A 26 -10.24 -2.03 25.45
N ALA A 27 -9.35 -1.81 26.40
CA ALA A 27 -9.14 -0.51 27.03
C ALA A 27 -8.47 0.55 26.10
N ARG A 28 -7.99 0.13 24.95
CA ARG A 28 -7.35 1.03 23.96
C ARG A 28 -8.32 1.99 23.29
N LYS A 29 -9.61 1.79 23.43
CA LYS A 29 -10.67 2.66 22.91
C LYS A 29 -11.04 3.82 23.83
N ASN A 30 -10.98 3.63 25.16
CA ASN A 30 -11.58 4.53 26.16
C ASN A 30 -10.64 4.96 27.29
N VAL A 31 -9.59 4.20 27.61
CA VAL A 31 -8.59 4.56 28.61
C VAL A 31 -7.56 5.50 27.98
N TRP A 32 -7.52 6.74 28.45
CA TRP A 32 -6.73 7.83 27.85
C TRP A 32 -5.27 7.49 27.59
N THR A 33 -4.55 7.00 28.56
CA THR A 33 -3.10 6.72 28.45
C THR A 33 -2.82 5.65 27.39
N VAL A 34 -3.56 4.56 27.44
CA VAL A 34 -3.42 3.44 26.51
C VAL A 34 -3.91 3.82 25.11
N ALA A 35 -5.06 4.50 25.02
CA ALA A 35 -5.63 4.96 23.77
C ALA A 35 -4.72 5.92 23.03
N LYS A 36 -4.17 6.92 23.72
CA LYS A 36 -3.23 7.89 23.16
C LYS A 36 -2.00 7.19 22.58
N ASN A 37 -1.35 6.33 23.35
CA ASN A 37 -0.14 5.63 22.92
C ASN A 37 -0.42 4.71 21.73
N THR A 38 -1.55 4.01 21.75
CA THR A 38 -1.95 3.14 20.63
C THR A 38 -2.23 3.93 19.36
N TRP A 39 -2.90 5.06 19.48
CA TRP A 39 -3.18 5.95 18.35
C TRP A 39 -1.89 6.54 17.75
N GLU A 40 -1.01 7.08 18.58
CA GLU A 40 0.29 7.62 18.14
C GLU A 40 1.13 6.55 17.45
N LYS A 41 1.19 5.34 17.99
CA LYS A 41 1.87 4.20 17.37
C LYS A 41 1.23 3.80 16.04
N GLY A 42 -0.09 3.82 15.96
CA GLY A 42 -0.84 3.60 14.73
C GLY A 42 -0.46 4.57 13.61
N LEU A 43 -0.23 5.84 13.93
CA LEU A 43 0.21 6.84 12.95
C LEU A 43 1.62 6.54 12.40
N THR A 44 2.54 6.10 13.26
CA THR A 44 3.88 5.69 12.81
C THR A 44 3.83 4.48 11.90
N TYR A 45 2.97 3.50 12.21
CA TYR A 45 2.73 2.35 11.34
C TYR A 45 2.08 2.74 10.02
N ALA A 46 1.11 3.65 10.04
CA ALA A 46 0.49 4.15 8.82
C ALA A 46 1.51 4.82 7.87
N TYR A 47 2.43 5.62 8.42
CA TYR A 47 3.53 6.20 7.65
C TYR A 47 4.44 5.14 7.01
N ARG A 48 4.89 4.17 7.81
CA ARG A 48 5.72 3.05 7.33
C ARG A 48 5.01 2.25 6.25
N ASP A 49 3.76 1.90 6.48
CA ASP A 49 3.02 0.98 5.63
C ASP A 49 2.56 1.63 4.33
N ARG A 50 2.37 2.96 4.29
CA ARG A 50 2.20 3.68 3.01
C ARG A 50 3.42 3.54 2.10
N LYS A 51 4.64 3.49 2.66
CA LYS A 51 5.87 3.21 1.90
C LYS A 51 5.97 1.74 1.50
N ASN A 52 5.67 0.83 2.43
CA ASN A 52 5.71 -0.60 2.18
C ASN A 52 4.67 -1.03 1.14
N LYS A 53 3.48 -0.44 1.15
CA LYS A 53 2.41 -0.70 0.18
C LYS A 53 2.90 -0.60 -1.26
N LYS A 54 3.66 0.45 -1.57
CA LYS A 54 4.23 0.65 -2.92
C LYS A 54 5.16 -0.48 -3.32
N ARG A 55 6.03 -0.94 -2.42
CA ARG A 55 6.95 -2.05 -2.65
C ARG A 55 6.22 -3.37 -2.83
N THR A 56 5.24 -3.64 -1.98
CA THR A 56 4.45 -4.88 -2.01
C THR A 56 3.65 -4.99 -3.31
N PHE A 57 2.98 -3.90 -3.73
CA PHE A 57 2.24 -3.91 -5.00
C PHE A 57 3.16 -4.04 -6.21
N ARG A 58 4.33 -3.42 -6.20
CA ARG A 58 5.31 -3.61 -7.28
C ARG A 58 5.77 -5.06 -7.39
N ALA A 59 6.03 -5.73 -6.27
CA ALA A 59 6.38 -7.14 -6.26
C ALA A 59 5.25 -8.02 -6.83
N LEU A 60 4.01 -7.73 -6.45
CA LEU A 60 2.83 -8.42 -6.98
C LEU A 60 2.68 -8.23 -8.50
N TRP A 61 2.86 -7.00 -9.00
CA TRP A 61 2.81 -6.76 -10.45
C TRP A 61 3.88 -7.55 -11.21
N ILE A 62 5.11 -7.59 -10.68
CA ILE A 62 6.21 -8.36 -11.26
C ILE A 62 5.86 -9.85 -11.32
N GLN A 63 5.27 -10.41 -10.25
CA GLN A 63 4.84 -11.81 -10.24
C GLN A 63 3.77 -12.09 -11.30
N ARG A 64 2.77 -11.23 -11.44
CA ARG A 64 1.71 -11.36 -12.45
C ARG A 64 2.26 -11.30 -13.87
N ILE A 65 3.12 -10.31 -14.15
CA ILE A 65 3.76 -10.18 -15.47
C ILE A 65 4.64 -11.40 -15.76
N ASN A 66 5.41 -11.88 -14.78
CA ASN A 66 6.28 -13.05 -14.96
C ASN A 66 5.47 -14.32 -15.26
N ALA A 67 4.36 -14.52 -14.57
CA ALA A 67 3.47 -15.66 -14.82
C ALA A 67 2.93 -15.63 -16.25
N ALA A 68 2.42 -14.50 -16.73
CA ALA A 68 1.93 -14.34 -18.08
C ALA A 68 3.05 -14.45 -19.14
N ALA A 69 4.21 -13.84 -18.87
CA ALA A 69 5.37 -13.94 -19.77
C ALA A 69 5.87 -15.40 -19.93
N ARG A 70 5.82 -16.20 -18.87
CA ARG A 70 6.19 -17.62 -18.91
C ARG A 70 5.24 -18.44 -19.76
N GLN A 71 3.95 -18.12 -19.83
CA GLN A 71 3.01 -18.75 -20.73
C GLN A 71 3.39 -18.50 -22.19
N GLU A 72 4.00 -17.34 -22.48
CA GLU A 72 4.54 -17.01 -23.81
C GLU A 72 6.00 -17.48 -24.02
N GLY A 73 6.57 -18.27 -23.10
CA GLY A 73 7.91 -18.81 -23.19
C GLY A 73 9.03 -17.80 -22.82
N LEU A 74 8.72 -16.68 -22.21
CA LEU A 74 9.69 -15.64 -21.82
C LEU A 74 9.79 -15.54 -20.28
N SER A 75 10.98 -15.13 -19.81
CA SER A 75 11.10 -14.69 -18.43
C SER A 75 10.80 -13.20 -18.29
N TYR A 76 10.46 -12.75 -17.08
CA TYR A 76 10.22 -11.36 -16.79
C TYR A 76 11.38 -10.44 -17.25
N SER A 77 12.63 -10.84 -16.96
CA SER A 77 13.82 -10.05 -17.32
C SER A 77 13.97 -9.88 -18.82
N VAL A 78 13.77 -10.97 -19.56
CA VAL A 78 13.85 -10.97 -21.03
C VAL A 78 12.75 -10.09 -21.61
N LEU A 79 11.51 -10.24 -21.15
CA LEU A 79 10.39 -9.41 -21.62
C LEU A 79 10.66 -7.93 -21.38
N MET A 80 11.13 -7.55 -20.18
CA MET A 80 11.44 -6.15 -19.88
C MET A 80 12.58 -5.61 -20.74
N GLY A 81 13.60 -6.44 -21.02
CA GLY A 81 14.67 -6.07 -21.94
C GLY A 81 14.19 -5.85 -23.37
N LEU A 82 13.32 -6.69 -23.87
CA LEU A 82 12.72 -6.55 -25.20
C LEU A 82 11.83 -5.30 -25.31
N LEU A 83 11.00 -5.02 -24.30
CA LEU A 83 10.20 -3.80 -24.23
C LEU A 83 11.07 -2.54 -24.27
N HIS A 84 12.16 -2.52 -23.49
CA HIS A 84 13.11 -1.39 -23.52
C HIS A 84 13.79 -1.23 -24.90
N LYS A 85 14.21 -2.31 -25.52
CA LYS A 85 14.80 -2.27 -26.88
C LYS A 85 13.82 -1.75 -27.93
N ALA A 86 12.55 -2.11 -27.81
CA ALA A 86 11.48 -1.67 -28.70
C ALA A 86 10.99 -0.23 -28.40
N GLY A 87 11.54 0.44 -27.38
CA GLY A 87 11.11 1.78 -26.99
C GLY A 87 9.68 1.85 -26.42
N ILE A 88 9.15 0.73 -25.94
CA ILE A 88 7.79 0.66 -25.39
C ILE A 88 7.84 0.94 -23.89
N GLU A 89 7.39 2.13 -23.50
CA GLU A 89 7.32 2.58 -22.11
C GLU A 89 5.95 2.31 -21.50
N ILE A 90 5.70 1.10 -21.06
CA ILE A 90 4.51 0.72 -20.29
C ILE A 90 4.91 0.44 -18.86
N ASN A 91 4.19 1.05 -17.89
CA ASN A 91 4.47 0.81 -16.48
C ASN A 91 4.00 -0.59 -16.05
N ARG A 92 4.63 -1.13 -14.98
CA ARG A 92 4.36 -2.48 -14.47
C ARG A 92 2.93 -2.69 -13.99
N LYS A 93 2.28 -1.62 -13.50
CA LYS A 93 0.87 -1.69 -13.06
C LYS A 93 -0.05 -2.01 -14.23
N VAL A 94 0.10 -1.29 -15.33
CA VAL A 94 -0.71 -1.50 -16.56
C VAL A 94 -0.41 -2.85 -17.18
N LEU A 95 0.87 -3.24 -17.29
CA LEU A 95 1.23 -4.57 -17.80
C LEU A 95 0.64 -5.70 -16.95
N ALA A 96 0.64 -5.56 -15.63
CA ALA A 96 0.05 -6.56 -14.74
C ALA A 96 -1.48 -6.60 -14.83
N ASP A 97 -2.12 -5.47 -15.07
CA ASP A 97 -3.55 -5.37 -15.29
C ASP A 97 -3.96 -6.05 -16.62
N LEU A 98 -3.23 -5.76 -17.69
CA LEU A 98 -3.43 -6.42 -18.98
C LEU A 98 -3.23 -7.94 -18.89
N ALA A 99 -2.21 -8.39 -18.17
CA ALA A 99 -1.93 -9.81 -17.98
C ALA A 99 -3.08 -10.58 -17.32
N VAL A 100 -3.85 -9.92 -16.45
CA VAL A 100 -4.97 -10.56 -15.72
C VAL A 100 -6.31 -10.34 -16.42
N ASN A 101 -6.61 -9.11 -16.82
CA ASN A 101 -7.93 -8.70 -17.28
C ASN A 101 -8.06 -8.76 -18.82
N ASN A 102 -6.95 -8.67 -19.55
CA ASN A 102 -6.94 -8.73 -21.00
C ASN A 102 -5.69 -9.49 -21.52
N PRO A 103 -5.66 -10.82 -21.39
CA PRO A 103 -4.53 -11.64 -21.82
C PRO A 103 -4.21 -11.49 -23.31
N GLN A 104 -5.23 -11.32 -24.15
CA GLN A 104 -5.04 -11.14 -25.60
C GLN A 104 -4.21 -9.89 -25.94
N ALA A 105 -4.48 -8.77 -25.25
CA ALA A 105 -3.69 -7.55 -25.41
C ALA A 105 -2.25 -7.72 -24.90
N PHE A 106 -2.07 -8.45 -23.81
CA PHE A 106 -0.75 -8.78 -23.30
C PHE A 106 0.05 -9.64 -24.31
N THR A 107 -0.55 -10.70 -24.84
CA THR A 107 0.06 -11.56 -25.88
C THR A 107 0.40 -10.75 -27.14
N ALA A 108 -0.46 -9.84 -27.58
CA ALA A 108 -0.19 -8.95 -28.72
C ALA A 108 1.06 -8.06 -28.47
N ILE A 109 1.22 -7.53 -27.26
CA ILE A 109 2.40 -6.76 -26.88
C ILE A 109 3.66 -7.65 -26.91
N VAL A 110 3.58 -8.85 -26.34
CA VAL A 110 4.71 -9.81 -26.33
C VAL A 110 5.12 -10.18 -27.74
N ASN A 111 4.17 -10.51 -28.62
CA ASN A 111 4.44 -10.87 -30.01
C ASN A 111 5.06 -9.73 -30.82
N LYS A 112 4.73 -8.48 -30.49
CA LYS A 112 5.31 -7.31 -31.16
C LYS A 112 6.78 -7.08 -30.81
N VAL A 113 7.22 -7.55 -29.64
CA VAL A 113 8.60 -7.33 -29.16
C VAL A 113 9.48 -8.58 -29.22
N LYS A 114 8.89 -9.74 -29.53
CA LYS A 114 9.56 -11.03 -29.67
C LYS A 114 10.23 -11.15 -31.04
#